data_16039495aab506804e25f4b89057c2a8
#
_entry.id   16039495aab506804e25f4b89057c2a8
#
_cell.length_a   1.000
_cell.length_b   1.000
_cell.length_c   1.000
_cell.angle_alpha   90.00
_cell.angle_beta   90.00
_cell.angle_gamma   90.00
#
_symmetry.space_group_name_H-M   'P 1'
#
loop_
_entity.id
_entity.type
_entity.pdbx_description
1 polymer ?
#
loop_
_entity_poly.entity_id
_entity_poly.type
_entity_poly.pdbx_seq_one_letter_code
_entity_poly.pdbx_strand_id
1 'polypeptide(L)'
;MAAESQISAGLDAQRAELEAVLQSKYFTRAPTLANLLSYLCEKLFAGEAHQIKEYSVGVEVFHRGPSFDQDSDSIVRVEANRLRKRLAEYYAEEGASHRLRIVIPLGQYVPDFESVTPVAEESEAAEQVAPGAGSTGIGSAAQTLAERWGRRPSSRTRWMVAVIALMLLIPSLVLLYLEKRAAPAAANQPAAQTAESQVGPPTGEEIRILAGSSRSFVDHAGKLWNADAWFAGGTAVKNTVVQIWRTQNPDFYRTSRQGNFSYAIPLKNGLYELHLHFAETVYGPDAAEAGGEGSRILSVHANGKTLLNRFDIVADAGANRTADVKVFTDISPAADGLLHLEFAGEDGKQALLSAIEILPGFKGHMRPVRVLPRQMPYYSNDSHWWSPDNYFEGGQMAAYAAPVNGTDDPELYETERWGNFTYAIPVSPGKYTVTLYFAARHGEWDQSSSPDGDKVPVAHIFNVFSNGSTLLNNFNLAFEARRTDVVIRKAPGLEPNAQGKLLLSFVPVQGYATVSGIEVLPQ
;
A
#
# COMPACT_ATOMS: atom_id res chain seq x y z
N MET A 1 37.60 27.29 23.50
CA MET A 1 37.35 26.76 24.86
C MET A 1 35.87 26.63 25.23
N ALA A 2 35.01 27.67 25.19
CA ALA A 2 33.58 27.46 25.54
C ALA A 2 32.79 26.60 24.53
N ALA A 3 33.02 26.76 23.25
CA ALA A 3 32.36 25.96 22.22
C ALA A 3 32.83 24.48 22.20
N GLU A 4 34.10 24.23 22.43
CA GLU A 4 34.65 22.88 22.54
C GLU A 4 34.14 22.15 23.79
N SER A 5 33.94 22.87 24.90
CA SER A 5 33.35 22.32 26.13
C SER A 5 31.87 21.94 25.93
N GLN A 6 31.09 22.69 25.14
CA GLN A 6 29.69 22.37 24.82
C GLN A 6 29.56 21.17 23.87
N ILE A 7 30.45 21.06 22.91
CA ILE A 7 30.47 19.90 21.97
C ILE A 7 30.83 18.62 22.73
N SER A 8 31.83 18.67 23.61
CA SER A 8 32.21 17.52 24.45
C SER A 8 31.09 17.09 25.38
N ALA A 9 30.41 18.01 26.05
CA ALA A 9 29.28 17.71 26.94
C ALA A 9 28.08 17.08 26.18
N GLY A 10 27.86 17.48 24.91
CA GLY A 10 26.83 16.89 24.04
C GLY A 10 27.14 15.44 23.69
N LEU A 11 28.38 15.14 23.33
CA LEU A 11 28.83 13.79 23.01
C LEU A 11 28.78 12.85 24.23
N ASP A 12 29.13 13.35 25.42
CA ASP A 12 29.05 12.57 26.66
C ASP A 12 27.61 12.19 27.00
N ALA A 13 26.65 13.12 26.80
CA ALA A 13 25.24 12.84 26.98
C ALA A 13 24.71 11.79 25.98
N GLN A 14 25.13 11.85 24.73
CA GLN A 14 24.75 10.88 23.70
C GLN A 14 25.31 9.48 24.00
N ARG A 15 26.54 9.39 24.50
CA ARG A 15 27.15 8.12 24.92
C ARG A 15 26.44 7.52 26.15
N ALA A 16 26.10 8.36 27.12
CA ALA A 16 25.35 7.93 28.30
C ALA A 16 23.96 7.37 27.91
N GLU A 17 23.28 8.01 26.96
CA GLU A 17 22.01 7.52 26.44
C GLU A 17 22.15 6.16 25.72
N LEU A 18 23.17 6.02 24.86
CA LEU A 18 23.46 4.74 24.23
C LEU A 18 23.68 3.63 25.26
N GLU A 19 24.46 3.89 26.29
CA GLU A 19 24.76 2.91 27.35
C GLU A 19 23.48 2.53 28.10
N ALA A 20 22.62 3.50 28.44
CA ALA A 20 21.34 3.22 29.11
C ALA A 20 20.41 2.34 28.25
N VAL A 21 20.34 2.60 26.95
CA VAL A 21 19.59 1.77 26.01
C VAL A 21 20.13 0.35 25.96
N LEU A 22 21.45 0.17 25.82
CA LEU A 22 22.09 -1.14 25.72
C LEU A 22 21.95 -2.00 26.98
N GLN A 23 21.91 -1.37 28.18
CA GLN A 23 21.74 -2.05 29.45
C GLN A 23 20.28 -2.42 29.75
N SER A 24 19.30 -1.92 28.99
CA SER A 24 17.89 -2.20 29.18
C SER A 24 17.51 -3.65 28.93
N LYS A 25 16.39 -4.11 29.50
CA LYS A 25 15.82 -5.45 29.21
C LYS A 25 15.52 -5.67 27.74
N TYR A 26 15.32 -4.59 26.96
CA TYR A 26 15.01 -4.62 25.54
C TYR A 26 16.23 -5.02 24.70
N PHE A 27 17.43 -4.62 25.09
CA PHE A 27 18.65 -4.84 24.32
C PHE A 27 19.54 -5.97 24.88
N THR A 28 19.53 -6.19 26.20
CA THR A 28 20.25 -7.32 26.82
C THR A 28 19.77 -8.69 26.30
N ARG A 29 18.51 -8.79 25.87
CA ARG A 29 17.90 -10.01 25.27
C ARG A 29 17.97 -10.03 23.74
N ALA A 30 18.59 -9.03 23.11
CA ALA A 30 18.67 -8.90 21.66
C ALA A 30 20.10 -8.52 21.22
N PRO A 31 21.10 -9.40 21.40
CA PRO A 31 22.51 -9.07 21.17
C PRO A 31 22.81 -8.58 19.75
N THR A 32 22.13 -9.11 18.74
CA THR A 32 22.30 -8.67 17.36
C THR A 32 21.89 -7.20 17.17
N LEU A 33 20.78 -6.79 17.77
CA LEU A 33 20.31 -5.40 17.70
C LEU A 33 21.17 -4.47 18.55
N ALA A 34 21.67 -4.96 19.71
CA ALA A 34 22.63 -4.22 20.53
C ALA A 34 23.93 -3.95 19.76
N ASN A 35 24.49 -4.96 19.08
CA ASN A 35 25.70 -4.81 18.25
C ASN A 35 25.46 -3.84 17.08
N LEU A 36 24.31 -3.93 16.42
CA LEU A 36 23.96 -3.01 15.34
C LEU A 36 23.88 -1.57 15.87
N LEU A 37 23.17 -1.32 16.96
CA LEU A 37 23.03 0.02 17.54
C LEU A 37 24.39 0.59 17.98
N SER A 38 25.22 -0.22 18.67
CA SER A 38 26.58 0.17 19.09
C SER A 38 27.42 0.59 17.88
N TYR A 39 27.45 -0.26 16.84
CA TYR A 39 28.22 0.03 15.62
C TYR A 39 27.81 1.37 14.97
N LEU A 40 26.48 1.59 14.81
CA LEU A 40 25.98 2.80 14.17
C LEU A 40 26.32 4.06 14.97
N CYS A 41 26.16 4.02 16.31
CA CYS A 41 26.47 5.14 17.18
C CYS A 41 27.99 5.37 17.30
N GLU A 42 28.81 4.34 17.38
CA GLU A 42 30.27 4.46 17.42
C GLU A 42 30.83 5.10 16.14
N LYS A 43 30.33 4.71 14.96
CA LYS A 43 30.68 5.34 13.68
C LYS A 43 30.28 6.83 13.66
N LEU A 44 29.10 7.14 14.18
CA LEU A 44 28.67 8.54 14.31
C LEU A 44 29.59 9.34 15.23
N PHE A 45 29.92 8.82 16.43
CA PHE A 45 30.79 9.46 17.41
C PHE A 45 32.24 9.62 16.93
N ALA A 46 32.70 8.73 16.04
CA ALA A 46 34.00 8.85 15.38
C ALA A 46 34.01 9.88 14.23
N GLY A 47 32.87 10.48 13.88
CA GLY A 47 32.75 11.37 12.74
C GLY A 47 32.73 10.64 11.39
N GLU A 48 32.54 9.32 11.40
CA GLU A 48 32.56 8.42 10.24
C GLU A 48 31.14 8.08 9.73
N ALA A 49 30.15 8.92 10.01
CA ALA A 49 28.76 8.72 9.60
C ALA A 49 28.61 8.44 8.09
N HIS A 50 29.47 9.00 7.24
CA HIS A 50 29.50 8.78 5.81
C HIS A 50 29.85 7.34 5.39
N GLN A 51 30.45 6.56 6.29
CA GLN A 51 30.80 5.14 6.09
C GLN A 51 29.63 4.21 6.44
N ILE A 52 28.59 4.71 7.12
CA ILE A 52 27.41 3.93 7.48
C ILE A 52 26.55 3.72 6.23
N LYS A 53 26.84 2.63 5.51
CA LYS A 53 26.12 2.19 4.32
C LYS A 53 25.62 0.76 4.53
N GLU A 54 24.60 0.37 3.80
CA GLU A 54 24.05 -0.99 3.88
C GLU A 54 25.12 -2.06 3.71
N TYR A 55 26.03 -1.87 2.75
CA TYR A 55 27.14 -2.79 2.53
C TYR A 55 28.08 -2.89 3.74
N SER A 56 28.55 -1.76 4.30
CA SER A 56 29.46 -1.77 5.45
C SER A 56 28.79 -2.40 6.69
N VAL A 57 27.52 -2.11 6.94
CA VAL A 57 26.75 -2.74 8.02
C VAL A 57 26.62 -4.24 7.80
N GLY A 58 26.34 -4.69 6.57
CA GLY A 58 26.25 -6.10 6.22
C GLY A 58 27.54 -6.85 6.48
N VAL A 59 28.69 -6.28 6.11
CA VAL A 59 30.00 -6.90 6.26
C VAL A 59 30.50 -6.83 7.71
N GLU A 60 30.44 -5.64 8.34
CA GLU A 60 31.06 -5.41 9.65
C GLU A 60 30.21 -5.88 10.83
N VAL A 61 28.88 -5.77 10.76
CA VAL A 61 27.97 -6.17 11.83
C VAL A 61 27.42 -7.58 11.64
N PHE A 62 27.02 -7.92 10.41
CA PHE A 62 26.39 -9.21 10.11
C PHE A 62 27.37 -10.25 9.53
N HIS A 63 28.67 -9.91 9.46
CA HIS A 63 29.76 -10.79 9.00
C HIS A 63 29.49 -11.43 7.63
N ARG A 64 28.86 -10.67 6.73
CA ARG A 64 28.66 -11.10 5.36
C ARG A 64 30.00 -11.09 4.61
N GLY A 65 30.17 -12.07 3.72
CA GLY A 65 31.41 -12.17 2.94
C GLY A 65 31.60 -11.02 1.95
N PRO A 66 32.77 -10.93 1.28
CA PRO A 66 33.05 -9.87 0.28
C PRO A 66 32.10 -9.87 -0.92
N SER A 67 31.37 -10.99 -1.14
CA SER A 67 30.35 -11.13 -2.17
C SER A 67 28.95 -10.71 -1.67
N PHE A 68 28.87 -10.03 -0.53
CA PHE A 68 27.61 -9.54 0.00
C PHE A 68 26.96 -8.58 -1.01
N ASP A 69 25.79 -8.96 -1.49
CA ASP A 69 24.97 -8.17 -2.39
C ASP A 69 23.76 -7.65 -1.61
N GLN A 70 23.75 -6.36 -1.34
CA GLN A 70 22.70 -5.68 -0.60
C GLN A 70 21.33 -5.67 -1.32
N ASP A 71 21.30 -5.97 -2.63
CA ASP A 71 20.07 -6.04 -3.39
C ASP A 71 19.41 -7.41 -3.26
N SER A 72 20.19 -8.46 -3.05
CA SER A 72 19.70 -9.83 -2.87
C SER A 72 19.56 -10.24 -1.39
N ASP A 73 20.38 -9.69 -0.47
CA ASP A 73 20.32 -9.97 0.97
C ASP A 73 19.84 -8.74 1.76
N SER A 74 18.58 -8.75 2.14
CA SER A 74 17.94 -7.66 2.85
C SER A 74 18.20 -7.63 4.37
N ILE A 75 19.17 -8.40 4.88
CA ILE A 75 19.42 -8.55 6.32
C ILE A 75 19.56 -7.20 7.05
N VAL A 76 20.29 -6.26 6.46
CA VAL A 76 20.53 -4.94 7.07
C VAL A 76 19.23 -4.14 7.20
N ARG A 77 18.40 -4.14 6.16
CA ARG A 77 17.09 -3.46 6.17
C ARG A 77 16.14 -4.05 7.20
N VAL A 78 16.10 -5.37 7.28
CA VAL A 78 15.25 -6.09 8.24
C VAL A 78 15.68 -5.78 9.68
N GLU A 79 16.97 -5.89 9.98
CA GLU A 79 17.48 -5.65 11.33
C GLU A 79 17.43 -4.17 11.73
N ALA A 80 17.62 -3.24 10.77
CA ALA A 80 17.41 -1.81 11.03
C ALA A 80 15.94 -1.48 11.35
N ASN A 81 14.97 -2.11 10.69
CA ASN A 81 13.56 -1.97 11.03
C ASN A 81 13.23 -2.57 12.40
N ARG A 82 13.79 -3.71 12.73
CA ARG A 82 13.67 -4.31 14.08
C ARG A 82 14.27 -3.40 15.14
N LEU A 83 15.43 -2.78 14.86
CA LEU A 83 16.07 -1.83 15.76
C LEU A 83 15.20 -0.59 16.01
N ARG A 84 14.64 0.03 14.96
CA ARG A 84 13.70 1.16 15.09
C ARG A 84 12.52 0.83 16.01
N LYS A 85 11.93 -0.33 15.79
CA LYS A 85 10.81 -0.80 16.61
C LYS A 85 11.22 -1.02 18.07
N ARG A 86 12.39 -1.64 18.29
CA ARG A 86 12.90 -1.90 19.63
C ARG A 86 13.23 -0.62 20.41
N LEU A 87 13.77 0.38 19.72
CA LEU A 87 13.98 1.73 20.30
C LEU A 87 12.64 2.40 20.66
N ALA A 88 11.62 2.31 19.79
CA ALA A 88 10.30 2.83 20.09
C ALA A 88 9.65 2.15 21.30
N GLU A 89 9.76 0.82 21.43
CA GLU A 89 9.29 0.07 22.59
C GLU A 89 10.02 0.47 23.88
N TYR A 90 11.34 0.64 23.82
CA TYR A 90 12.13 1.14 24.95
C TYR A 90 11.71 2.53 25.41
N TYR A 91 11.57 3.48 24.50
CA TYR A 91 11.17 4.85 24.82
C TYR A 91 9.68 5.00 25.17
N ALA A 92 8.86 3.99 24.92
CA ALA A 92 7.48 3.94 25.41
C ALA A 92 7.39 3.48 26.88
N GLU A 93 8.40 2.77 27.40
CA GLU A 93 8.42 2.18 28.74
C GLU A 93 9.63 2.68 29.56
N GLU A 94 10.76 1.96 29.52
CA GLU A 94 11.93 2.23 30.39
C GLU A 94 12.56 3.59 30.14
N GLY A 95 12.65 4.00 28.88
CA GLY A 95 13.22 5.30 28.47
C GLY A 95 12.21 6.45 28.37
N ALA A 96 10.97 6.28 28.87
CA ALA A 96 9.92 7.29 28.72
C ALA A 96 10.27 8.67 29.32
N SER A 97 11.05 8.67 30.40
CA SER A 97 11.51 9.90 31.09
C SER A 97 12.82 10.48 30.54
N HIS A 98 13.43 9.84 29.55
CA HIS A 98 14.71 10.30 28.99
C HIS A 98 14.50 11.55 28.15
N ARG A 99 15.38 12.54 28.37
CA ARG A 99 15.35 13.83 27.65
C ARG A 99 16.02 13.77 26.30
N LEU A 100 16.83 12.75 26.06
CA LEU A 100 17.52 12.50 24.80
C LEU A 100 17.06 11.14 24.28
N ARG A 101 16.75 11.04 22.99
CA ARG A 101 16.32 9.80 22.37
C ARG A 101 17.13 9.50 21.13
N ILE A 102 17.51 8.24 20.96
CA ILE A 102 18.18 7.74 19.74
C ILE A 102 17.09 7.37 18.72
N VAL A 103 17.15 7.98 17.56
CA VAL A 103 16.24 7.73 16.43
C VAL A 103 17.05 7.30 15.23
N ILE A 104 16.58 6.31 14.49
CA ILE A 104 17.15 5.93 13.19
C ILE A 104 16.12 6.27 12.13
N PRO A 105 16.31 7.35 11.34
CA PRO A 105 15.34 7.79 10.35
C PRO A 105 15.05 6.71 9.30
N LEU A 106 13.82 6.72 8.75
CA LEU A 106 13.45 5.80 7.66
C LEU A 106 14.28 6.10 6.42
N GLY A 107 14.76 5.03 5.76
CA GLY A 107 15.60 5.15 4.56
C GLY A 107 17.07 5.49 4.86
N GLN A 108 17.48 5.63 6.13
CA GLN A 108 18.86 5.89 6.55
C GLN A 108 19.27 4.92 7.65
N TYR A 109 20.60 4.80 7.84
CA TYR A 109 21.18 3.99 8.92
C TYR A 109 21.93 4.84 9.95
N VAL A 110 22.15 6.13 9.66
CA VAL A 110 22.83 7.06 10.57
C VAL A 110 21.88 7.40 11.71
N PRO A 111 22.27 7.17 12.99
CA PRO A 111 21.46 7.56 14.13
C PRO A 111 21.38 9.09 14.28
N ASP A 112 20.25 9.57 14.77
CA ASP A 112 20.05 10.94 15.21
C ASP A 112 19.70 10.96 16.71
N PHE A 113 20.02 12.06 17.40
CA PHE A 113 19.76 12.25 18.82
C PHE A 113 18.80 13.41 19.03
N GLU A 114 17.54 13.09 19.29
CA GLU A 114 16.47 14.06 19.46
C GLU A 114 16.28 14.43 20.92
N SER A 115 16.26 15.75 21.23
CA SER A 115 15.93 16.25 22.56
C SER A 115 14.42 16.33 22.74
N VAL A 116 13.89 15.64 23.74
CA VAL A 116 12.47 15.65 24.09
C VAL A 116 12.28 16.49 25.34
N THR A 117 11.48 17.55 25.25
CA THR A 117 11.02 18.30 26.43
C THR A 117 9.94 17.45 27.11
N PRO A 118 10.10 17.08 28.41
CA PRO A 118 9.06 16.32 29.08
C PRO A 118 7.81 17.20 29.18
N VAL A 119 6.68 16.70 28.69
CA VAL A 119 5.36 17.26 28.95
C VAL A 119 5.17 17.10 30.46
N ALA A 120 5.19 18.24 31.19
CA ALA A 120 4.86 18.25 32.59
C ALA A 120 3.41 17.73 32.72
N GLU A 121 3.25 16.67 33.49
CA GLU A 121 1.95 16.25 33.99
C GLU A 121 1.40 17.45 34.80
N GLU A 122 0.33 18.07 34.32
CA GLU A 122 -0.52 18.93 35.14
C GLU A 122 -1.17 18.03 36.19
N SER A 123 -0.51 18.00 37.37
CA SER A 123 -1.06 17.46 38.60
C SER A 123 -2.26 18.30 38.97
N GLU A 124 -3.42 17.71 38.99
CA GLU A 124 -4.61 18.16 39.70
C GLU A 124 -4.23 18.46 41.18
N ALA A 125 -4.30 19.72 41.52
CA ALA A 125 -4.37 20.12 42.93
C ALA A 125 -5.63 20.95 43.13
N ALA A 126 -6.53 20.35 43.88
CA ALA A 126 -7.83 20.82 44.28
C ALA A 126 -7.82 22.18 45.00
N GLU A 127 -8.78 23.01 44.62
CA GLU A 127 -9.81 23.68 45.42
C GLU A 127 -9.54 24.01 46.88
N GLN A 128 -9.59 25.33 47.21
CA GLN A 128 -10.35 25.85 48.36
C GLN A 128 -10.53 27.40 48.25
N VAL A 129 -11.75 27.85 47.89
CA VAL A 129 -12.79 28.52 48.65
C VAL A 129 -12.48 29.93 49.23
N ALA A 130 -13.03 30.94 48.57
CA ALA A 130 -14.02 32.01 48.88
C ALA A 130 -13.62 33.14 49.85
N PRO A 131 -14.48 34.21 50.01
CA PRO A 131 -15.13 35.07 49.02
C PRO A 131 -14.85 36.58 49.31
N GLY A 132 -15.09 37.44 48.35
CA GLY A 132 -15.02 38.90 48.63
C GLY A 132 -15.37 39.77 47.45
N ALA A 133 -16.62 40.13 47.41
CA ALA A 133 -17.30 41.29 46.88
C ALA A 133 -16.53 42.36 46.09
N GLY A 134 -17.13 42.77 44.97
CA GLY A 134 -16.82 44.03 44.30
C GLY A 134 -17.41 44.14 42.90
N SER A 135 -18.66 44.60 42.85
CA SER A 135 -19.41 45.07 41.69
C SER A 135 -18.63 45.99 40.77
N THR A 136 -18.86 45.92 39.49
CA THR A 136 -19.33 46.98 38.58
C THR A 136 -18.87 46.72 37.14
N GLY A 137 -19.80 46.83 36.20
CA GLY A 137 -19.47 47.19 34.83
C GLY A 137 -19.81 46.22 33.72
N ILE A 138 -21.03 45.69 33.68
CA ILE A 138 -21.61 45.19 32.45
C ILE A 138 -22.36 46.34 31.77
N GLY A 139 -21.74 46.98 30.83
CA GLY A 139 -22.37 48.01 30.01
C GLY A 139 -21.54 48.28 28.77
N SER A 140 -22.18 48.13 27.60
CA SER A 140 -21.68 48.63 26.31
C SER A 140 -20.90 47.68 25.42
N ALA A 141 -21.56 46.59 25.04
CA ALA A 141 -21.20 45.91 23.76
C ALA A 141 -22.44 45.52 22.91
N ALA A 142 -23.65 45.81 23.39
CA ALA A 142 -24.89 45.42 22.67
C ALA A 142 -25.54 46.58 21.87
N GLN A 143 -25.00 47.79 21.93
CA GLN A 143 -25.60 48.98 21.28
C GLN A 143 -24.97 49.38 19.93
N THR A 144 -23.88 48.76 19.49
CA THR A 144 -23.20 49.12 18.22
C THR A 144 -23.64 48.29 17.00
N LEU A 145 -24.49 47.32 17.15
CA LEU A 145 -24.97 46.49 16.03
C LEU A 145 -26.34 46.94 15.48
N ALA A 146 -27.13 47.72 16.22
CA ALA A 146 -28.45 48.18 15.78
C ALA A 146 -28.42 49.45 14.92
N GLU A 147 -27.36 50.26 14.96
CA GLU A 147 -27.31 51.52 14.21
C GLU A 147 -26.74 51.35 12.77
N ARG A 148 -26.32 50.16 12.37
CA ARG A 148 -25.68 49.93 11.04
C ARG A 148 -26.63 49.51 9.95
N TRP A 149 -27.94 49.33 10.24
CA TRP A 149 -28.94 48.83 9.27
C TRP A 149 -29.90 49.93 8.74
N GLY A 150 -29.65 51.19 9.06
CA GLY A 150 -30.50 52.32 8.70
C GLY A 150 -30.07 53.18 7.51
N ARG A 151 -28.98 52.84 6.79
CA ARG A 151 -28.56 53.64 5.62
C ARG A 151 -29.03 53.01 4.33
N ARG A 152 -29.96 53.66 3.65
CA ARG A 152 -30.36 53.35 2.28
C ARG A 152 -29.14 53.40 1.37
N PRO A 153 -28.88 52.34 0.54
CA PRO A 153 -27.74 52.33 -0.34
C PRO A 153 -27.83 53.46 -1.39
N SER A 154 -26.70 54.17 -1.57
CA SER A 154 -26.58 55.22 -2.54
C SER A 154 -26.76 54.69 -3.98
N SER A 155 -27.14 55.56 -4.91
CA SER A 155 -27.36 55.20 -6.32
C SER A 155 -26.20 54.44 -6.96
N ARG A 156 -24.97 54.64 -6.49
CA ARG A 156 -23.77 53.92 -6.97
C ARG A 156 -23.75 52.43 -6.58
N THR A 157 -24.26 52.06 -5.41
CA THR A 157 -24.32 50.66 -4.97
C THR A 157 -25.39 49.88 -5.76
N ARG A 158 -26.46 50.53 -6.18
CA ARG A 158 -27.50 49.94 -7.03
C ARG A 158 -26.97 49.64 -8.46
N TRP A 159 -26.11 50.50 -9.00
CA TRP A 159 -25.44 50.25 -10.27
C TRP A 159 -24.41 49.14 -10.22
N MET A 160 -23.65 49.02 -9.15
CA MET A 160 -22.68 47.91 -8.97
C MET A 160 -23.38 46.54 -8.86
N VAL A 161 -24.51 46.46 -8.12
CA VAL A 161 -25.27 45.21 -8.03
C VAL A 161 -25.90 44.82 -9.35
N ALA A 162 -26.37 45.81 -10.13
CA ALA A 162 -26.92 45.57 -11.48
C ALA A 162 -25.83 45.12 -12.48
N VAL A 163 -24.61 45.65 -12.38
CA VAL A 163 -23.48 45.24 -13.24
C VAL A 163 -23.00 43.82 -12.87
N ILE A 164 -22.96 43.48 -11.60
CA ILE A 164 -22.60 42.12 -11.15
C ILE A 164 -23.66 41.10 -11.59
N ALA A 165 -24.95 41.44 -11.48
CA ALA A 165 -26.04 40.59 -11.95
C ALA A 165 -25.99 40.38 -13.49
N LEU A 166 -25.64 41.41 -14.25
CA LEU A 166 -25.48 41.33 -15.70
C LEU A 166 -24.23 40.50 -16.10
N MET A 167 -23.12 40.61 -15.35
CA MET A 167 -21.92 39.79 -15.58
C MET A 167 -22.10 38.30 -15.29
N LEU A 168 -23.05 37.94 -14.44
CA LEU A 168 -23.38 36.54 -14.16
C LEU A 168 -24.41 35.96 -15.15
N LEU A 169 -25.24 36.80 -15.75
CA LEU A 169 -26.25 36.38 -16.73
C LEU A 169 -25.68 36.07 -18.12
N ILE A 170 -24.64 36.79 -18.53
CA ILE A 170 -24.03 36.62 -19.85
C ILE A 170 -23.35 35.24 -20.01
N PRO A 171 -22.53 34.74 -19.08
CA PRO A 171 -21.95 33.39 -19.17
C PRO A 171 -23.00 32.28 -19.22
N SER A 172 -24.07 32.41 -18.43
CA SER A 172 -25.17 31.42 -18.43
C SER A 172 -25.91 31.33 -19.74
N LEU A 173 -26.15 32.47 -20.40
CA LEU A 173 -26.78 32.52 -21.74
C LEU A 173 -25.84 31.99 -22.83
N VAL A 174 -24.52 32.23 -22.71
CA VAL A 174 -23.53 31.72 -23.66
C VAL A 174 -23.41 30.19 -23.50
N LEU A 175 -23.44 29.66 -22.28
CA LEU A 175 -23.44 28.22 -22.07
C LEU A 175 -24.66 27.54 -22.68
N LEU A 176 -25.86 28.09 -22.46
CA LEU A 176 -27.12 27.60 -23.06
C LEU A 176 -27.13 27.68 -24.58
N TYR A 177 -26.47 28.70 -25.16
CA TYR A 177 -26.36 28.86 -26.61
C TYR A 177 -25.35 27.88 -27.22
N LEU A 178 -24.29 27.54 -26.50
CA LEU A 178 -23.29 26.55 -26.91
C LEU A 178 -23.86 25.13 -26.84
N GLU A 179 -24.63 24.81 -25.82
CA GLU A 179 -25.34 23.51 -25.73
C GLU A 179 -26.35 23.29 -26.87
N LYS A 180 -27.02 24.34 -27.34
CA LYS A 180 -27.95 24.23 -28.48
C LYS A 180 -27.27 24.12 -29.84
N ARG A 181 -25.96 24.43 -29.96
CA ARG A 181 -25.19 24.33 -31.22
C ARG A 181 -24.43 23.02 -31.38
N ALA A 182 -24.34 22.20 -30.33
CA ALA A 182 -23.69 20.89 -30.37
C ALA A 182 -24.67 19.77 -30.70
N ALA A 183 -25.34 19.87 -31.86
CA ALA A 183 -25.95 18.69 -32.48
C ALA A 183 -24.99 18.20 -33.57
N PRO A 184 -24.38 17.01 -33.45
CA PRO A 184 -23.46 16.52 -34.47
C PRO A 184 -24.23 15.96 -35.67
N ALA A 185 -23.87 16.41 -36.84
CA ALA A 185 -24.20 15.77 -38.10
C ALA A 185 -23.53 14.39 -38.16
N ALA A 186 -24.33 13.37 -38.40
CA ALA A 186 -23.90 12.00 -38.61
C ALA A 186 -22.91 11.92 -39.80
N ALA A 187 -21.69 11.49 -39.55
CA ALA A 187 -20.77 10.98 -40.54
C ALA A 187 -20.55 9.48 -40.27
N ASN A 188 -21.10 8.65 -41.14
CA ASN A 188 -20.87 7.21 -41.21
C ASN A 188 -19.38 6.90 -41.44
N GLN A 189 -18.74 6.20 -40.51
CA GLN A 189 -17.59 5.34 -40.77
C GLN A 189 -17.78 4.04 -39.97
N PRO A 190 -17.59 2.86 -40.56
CA PRO A 190 -17.71 1.60 -39.84
C PRO A 190 -16.40 1.34 -39.10
N ALA A 191 -16.35 1.68 -37.84
CA ALA A 191 -15.37 1.13 -36.91
C ALA A 191 -15.86 -0.25 -36.46
N ALA A 192 -15.00 -1.26 -36.61
CA ALA A 192 -15.21 -2.57 -36.06
C ALA A 192 -15.44 -2.45 -34.53
N GLN A 193 -16.68 -2.46 -34.13
CA GLN A 193 -17.07 -2.61 -32.73
C GLN A 193 -16.78 -4.03 -32.33
N THR A 194 -15.71 -4.24 -31.56
CA THR A 194 -15.61 -5.39 -30.69
C THR A 194 -16.85 -5.35 -29.80
N ALA A 195 -17.71 -6.34 -29.92
CA ALA A 195 -18.93 -6.42 -29.15
C ALA A 195 -18.57 -6.57 -27.67
N GLU A 196 -18.50 -5.44 -26.94
CA GLU A 196 -18.73 -5.44 -25.51
C GLU A 196 -20.20 -5.84 -25.34
N SER A 197 -20.42 -7.09 -24.94
CA SER A 197 -21.72 -7.53 -24.51
C SER A 197 -22.18 -6.58 -23.42
N GLN A 198 -23.25 -5.82 -23.67
CA GLN A 198 -23.92 -5.00 -22.67
C GLN A 198 -24.58 -5.92 -21.64
N VAL A 199 -23.77 -6.53 -20.80
CA VAL A 199 -24.22 -7.08 -19.54
C VAL A 199 -24.27 -5.87 -18.61
N GLY A 200 -25.46 -5.51 -18.14
CA GLY A 200 -25.65 -4.43 -17.18
C GLY A 200 -24.75 -4.63 -15.95
N PRO A 201 -24.50 -3.57 -15.17
CA PRO A 201 -23.61 -3.66 -14.01
C PRO A 201 -24.07 -4.79 -13.09
N PRO A 202 -23.13 -5.55 -12.46
CA PRO A 202 -23.46 -6.65 -11.57
C PRO A 202 -24.39 -6.17 -10.45
N THR A 203 -25.47 -6.92 -10.20
CA THR A 203 -26.42 -6.65 -9.12
C THR A 203 -26.11 -7.58 -7.96
N GLY A 204 -26.02 -7.06 -6.75
CA GLY A 204 -25.76 -7.87 -5.54
C GLY A 204 -25.02 -7.06 -4.48
N GLU A 205 -24.83 -7.66 -3.32
CA GLU A 205 -24.10 -7.06 -2.20
C GLU A 205 -22.65 -7.55 -2.19
N GLU A 206 -21.73 -6.67 -1.88
CA GLU A 206 -20.35 -7.04 -1.62
C GLU A 206 -20.24 -7.53 -0.17
N ILE A 207 -19.67 -8.70 0.04
CA ILE A 207 -19.46 -9.29 1.37
C ILE A 207 -17.97 -9.51 1.57
N ARG A 208 -17.46 -9.04 2.71
CA ARG A 208 -16.08 -9.22 3.12
C ARG A 208 -16.03 -9.69 4.57
N ILE A 209 -15.32 -10.79 4.82
CA ILE A 209 -15.23 -11.46 6.12
C ILE A 209 -13.77 -11.73 6.44
N LEU A 210 -13.36 -11.36 7.66
CA LEU A 210 -12.04 -11.73 8.22
C LEU A 210 -12.20 -13.02 9.02
N ALA A 211 -11.73 -14.14 8.50
CA ALA A 211 -11.86 -15.43 9.13
C ALA A 211 -11.10 -15.48 10.49
N GLY A 212 -11.77 -15.96 11.52
CA GLY A 212 -11.24 -16.01 12.87
C GLY A 212 -11.13 -14.67 13.61
N SER A 213 -11.55 -13.55 13.00
CA SER A 213 -11.51 -12.22 13.62
C SER A 213 -12.82 -11.92 14.37
N SER A 214 -12.69 -11.41 15.60
CA SER A 214 -13.83 -10.87 16.36
C SER A 214 -14.09 -9.38 16.10
N ARG A 215 -13.32 -8.74 15.21
CA ARG A 215 -13.40 -7.30 14.92
C ARG A 215 -13.43 -7.05 13.42
N SER A 216 -14.15 -6.02 13.02
CA SER A 216 -14.13 -5.49 11.66
C SER A 216 -12.90 -4.60 11.45
N PHE A 217 -12.49 -4.45 10.20
CA PHE A 217 -11.34 -3.67 9.77
C PHE A 217 -11.66 -2.93 8.47
N VAL A 218 -11.13 -1.73 8.29
CA VAL A 218 -11.21 -0.97 7.03
C VAL A 218 -9.85 -1.02 6.34
N ASP A 219 -9.82 -1.51 5.11
CA ASP A 219 -8.58 -1.66 4.34
C ASP A 219 -8.09 -0.32 3.73
N HIS A 220 -6.92 -0.35 3.09
CA HIS A 220 -6.34 0.81 2.44
C HIS A 220 -7.18 1.33 1.24
N ALA A 221 -8.07 0.49 0.69
CA ALA A 221 -9.04 0.90 -0.33
C ALA A 221 -10.32 1.50 0.26
N GLY A 222 -10.41 1.65 1.60
CA GLY A 222 -11.60 2.15 2.29
C GLY A 222 -12.74 1.14 2.36
N LYS A 223 -12.49 -0.16 2.11
CA LYS A 223 -13.50 -1.21 2.14
C LYS A 223 -13.60 -1.81 3.54
N LEU A 224 -14.84 -1.98 4.02
CA LEU A 224 -15.11 -2.60 5.32
C LEU A 224 -15.04 -4.13 5.19
N TRP A 225 -14.19 -4.74 6.00
CA TRP A 225 -14.11 -6.17 6.24
C TRP A 225 -14.75 -6.49 7.58
N ASN A 226 -15.77 -7.31 7.57
CA ASN A 226 -16.53 -7.65 8.77
C ASN A 226 -15.80 -8.70 9.61
N ALA A 227 -16.15 -8.74 10.90
CA ALA A 227 -15.77 -9.83 11.78
C ALA A 227 -16.27 -11.18 11.22
N ASP A 228 -15.68 -12.27 11.68
CA ASP A 228 -16.02 -13.62 11.26
C ASP A 228 -17.47 -13.97 11.60
N ALA A 229 -18.22 -14.41 10.60
CA ALA A 229 -19.64 -14.69 10.70
C ALA A 229 -20.05 -15.84 9.76
N TRP A 230 -21.22 -16.43 10.03
CA TRP A 230 -21.84 -17.52 9.24
C TRP A 230 -21.01 -18.80 9.12
N PHE A 231 -20.11 -19.04 10.06
CA PHE A 231 -19.27 -20.23 10.10
C PHE A 231 -19.83 -21.32 11.01
N ALA A 232 -19.40 -22.56 10.75
CA ALA A 232 -19.56 -23.69 11.64
C ALA A 232 -18.24 -24.47 11.71
N GLY A 233 -17.82 -24.86 12.92
CA GLY A 233 -16.58 -25.60 13.14
C GLY A 233 -15.31 -24.75 13.05
N GLY A 234 -14.18 -25.46 13.10
CA GLY A 234 -12.85 -24.84 13.13
C GLY A 234 -12.57 -24.01 14.38
N THR A 235 -11.36 -23.52 14.48
CA THR A 235 -10.88 -22.68 15.59
C THR A 235 -10.37 -21.35 15.04
N ALA A 236 -10.74 -20.25 15.68
CA ALA A 236 -10.17 -18.94 15.40
C ALA A 236 -8.75 -18.88 15.97
N VAL A 237 -7.77 -18.59 15.12
CA VAL A 237 -6.37 -18.49 15.49
C VAL A 237 -5.88 -17.09 15.19
N LYS A 238 -5.25 -16.46 16.18
CA LYS A 238 -4.56 -15.18 16.03
C LYS A 238 -3.07 -15.45 15.93
N ASN A 239 -2.45 -15.00 14.87
CA ASN A 239 -1.01 -15.07 14.73
C ASN A 239 -0.34 -13.75 15.13
N THR A 240 0.92 -13.83 15.56
CA THR A 240 1.75 -12.69 15.95
C THR A 240 2.67 -12.23 14.82
N VAL A 241 2.52 -12.82 13.63
CA VAL A 241 3.32 -12.47 12.47
C VAL A 241 3.00 -11.03 12.06
N VAL A 242 4.01 -10.19 12.04
CA VAL A 242 3.86 -8.75 11.76
C VAL A 242 3.87 -8.49 10.27
N GLN A 243 4.70 -9.22 9.51
CA GLN A 243 4.89 -8.98 8.09
C GLN A 243 4.35 -10.13 7.24
N ILE A 244 3.49 -9.78 6.32
CA ILE A 244 2.99 -10.64 5.24
C ILE A 244 3.40 -9.99 3.92
N TRP A 245 4.05 -10.76 3.07
CA TRP A 245 4.50 -10.32 1.76
C TRP A 245 3.35 -10.24 0.75
N ARG A 246 3.53 -9.55 -0.35
CA ARG A 246 2.58 -9.37 -1.48
C ARG A 246 1.27 -8.72 -1.10
N THR A 247 1.21 -7.96 -0.01
CA THR A 247 0.00 -7.20 0.37
C THR A 247 0.36 -5.92 1.10
N GLN A 248 -0.46 -4.89 0.92
CA GLN A 248 -0.47 -3.71 1.78
C GLN A 248 -1.44 -3.86 2.97
N ASN A 249 -2.24 -4.92 3.00
CA ASN A 249 -3.20 -5.18 4.06
C ASN A 249 -2.81 -6.44 4.88
N PRO A 250 -1.69 -6.44 5.62
CA PRO A 250 -1.26 -7.60 6.41
C PRO A 250 -2.28 -7.98 7.50
N ASP A 251 -3.17 -7.06 7.87
CA ASP A 251 -4.21 -7.28 8.85
C ASP A 251 -5.23 -8.36 8.44
N PHE A 252 -5.43 -8.60 7.15
CA PHE A 252 -6.26 -9.71 6.65
C PHE A 252 -5.76 -11.09 7.10
N TYR A 253 -4.46 -11.19 7.36
CA TYR A 253 -3.76 -12.44 7.65
C TYR A 253 -3.33 -12.57 9.12
N ARG A 254 -3.69 -11.60 9.98
CA ARG A 254 -3.41 -11.66 11.43
C ARG A 254 -4.31 -12.62 12.18
N THR A 255 -5.45 -12.97 11.58
CA THR A 255 -6.34 -14.00 12.09
C THR A 255 -6.60 -15.02 10.99
N SER A 256 -6.98 -16.19 11.38
CA SER A 256 -7.42 -17.25 10.49
C SER A 256 -8.40 -18.17 11.19
N ARG A 257 -9.25 -18.85 10.41
CA ARG A 257 -9.98 -20.02 10.88
C ARG A 257 -9.24 -21.27 10.46
N GLN A 258 -9.00 -22.18 11.39
CA GLN A 258 -8.23 -23.40 11.15
C GLN A 258 -9.00 -24.65 11.59
N GLY A 259 -8.68 -25.78 10.97
CA GLY A 259 -9.33 -27.08 11.20
C GLY A 259 -10.26 -27.45 10.06
N ASN A 260 -11.29 -28.27 10.31
CA ASN A 260 -12.38 -28.51 9.37
C ASN A 260 -13.53 -27.54 9.73
N PHE A 261 -13.97 -26.75 8.79
CA PHE A 261 -15.00 -25.76 9.00
C PHE A 261 -15.77 -25.45 7.71
N SER A 262 -16.92 -24.83 7.87
CA SER A 262 -17.76 -24.38 6.75
C SER A 262 -18.31 -22.99 6.99
N TYR A 263 -18.75 -22.36 5.90
CA TYR A 263 -19.52 -21.12 5.89
C TYR A 263 -20.85 -21.34 5.18
N ALA A 264 -21.92 -20.69 5.67
CA ALA A 264 -23.22 -20.64 5.03
C ALA A 264 -23.61 -19.15 4.88
N ILE A 265 -23.16 -18.52 3.80
CA ILE A 265 -23.21 -17.07 3.60
C ILE A 265 -24.49 -16.71 2.84
N PRO A 266 -25.39 -15.87 3.41
CA PRO A 266 -26.58 -15.43 2.71
C PRO A 266 -26.24 -14.58 1.49
N LEU A 267 -26.75 -14.95 0.32
CA LEU A 267 -26.57 -14.20 -0.92
C LEU A 267 -27.91 -14.03 -1.64
N LYS A 268 -28.10 -12.87 -2.24
CA LYS A 268 -29.21 -12.66 -3.21
C LYS A 268 -28.94 -13.49 -4.47
N ASN A 269 -30.01 -13.85 -5.17
CA ASN A 269 -29.85 -14.52 -6.47
C ASN A 269 -29.03 -13.66 -7.41
N GLY A 270 -27.97 -14.24 -7.99
CA GLY A 270 -27.04 -13.55 -8.87
C GLY A 270 -25.78 -14.36 -9.12
N LEU A 271 -24.91 -13.80 -9.94
CA LEU A 271 -23.55 -14.31 -10.15
C LEU A 271 -22.56 -13.49 -9.33
N TYR A 272 -21.61 -14.17 -8.75
CA TYR A 272 -20.59 -13.58 -7.90
C TYR A 272 -19.20 -14.04 -8.29
N GLU A 273 -18.23 -13.20 -7.94
CA GLU A 273 -16.81 -13.50 -7.93
C GLU A 273 -16.39 -13.72 -6.47
N LEU A 274 -15.76 -14.85 -6.20
CA LEU A 274 -15.31 -15.25 -4.87
C LEU A 274 -13.79 -15.17 -4.80
N HIS A 275 -13.27 -14.41 -3.84
CA HIS A 275 -11.86 -14.38 -3.50
C HIS A 275 -11.64 -15.04 -2.15
N LEU A 276 -10.76 -16.02 -2.12
CA LEU A 276 -10.30 -16.69 -0.90
C LEU A 276 -8.86 -16.28 -0.61
N HIS A 277 -8.64 -15.73 0.59
CA HIS A 277 -7.35 -15.22 1.02
C HIS A 277 -6.66 -16.18 1.97
N PHE A 278 -5.42 -16.53 1.65
CA PHE A 278 -4.60 -17.45 2.41
C PHE A 278 -3.23 -16.83 2.72
N ALA A 279 -2.65 -17.20 3.84
CA ALA A 279 -1.22 -17.03 4.12
C ALA A 279 -0.80 -18.08 5.13
N GLU A 280 0.23 -18.87 4.82
CA GLU A 280 0.79 -19.80 5.79
C GLU A 280 1.69 -19.05 6.77
N THR A 281 1.31 -19.06 8.04
CA THR A 281 2.01 -18.32 9.11
C THR A 281 2.53 -19.21 10.23
N VAL A 282 2.21 -20.52 10.17
CA VAL A 282 2.57 -21.50 11.19
C VAL A 282 3.77 -22.33 10.75
N TYR A 283 3.80 -22.76 9.50
CA TYR A 283 4.86 -23.61 8.94
C TYR A 283 5.82 -22.80 8.07
N GLY A 284 7.12 -23.09 8.18
CA GLY A 284 8.15 -22.48 7.35
C GLY A 284 9.46 -22.24 8.07
N PRO A 285 10.53 -21.82 7.36
CA PRO A 285 11.88 -21.66 7.92
C PRO A 285 11.94 -20.69 9.11
N ASP A 286 11.12 -19.64 9.09
CA ASP A 286 11.07 -18.59 10.11
C ASP A 286 9.73 -18.57 10.86
N ALA A 287 8.95 -19.66 10.80
CA ALA A 287 7.65 -19.76 11.42
C ALA A 287 7.72 -20.42 12.81
N ALA A 288 6.56 -20.54 13.49
CA ALA A 288 6.46 -21.16 14.81
C ALA A 288 6.79 -22.65 14.77
N GLU A 289 6.49 -23.32 13.66
CA GLU A 289 6.76 -24.73 13.42
C GLU A 289 7.62 -24.89 12.17
N ALA A 290 8.59 -25.80 12.22
CA ALA A 290 9.37 -26.20 11.07
C ALA A 290 8.45 -26.81 10.01
N GLY A 291 8.79 -26.62 8.73
CA GLY A 291 7.99 -27.13 7.61
C GLY A 291 8.16 -26.27 6.37
N GLY A 292 7.25 -26.43 5.46
CA GLY A 292 7.24 -25.74 4.16
C GLY A 292 6.15 -26.33 3.28
N GLU A 293 6.46 -26.56 2.03
CA GLU A 293 5.58 -27.27 1.09
C GLU A 293 5.19 -28.65 1.66
N GLY A 294 3.94 -29.05 1.48
CA GLY A 294 3.38 -30.28 2.02
C GLY A 294 3.00 -30.24 3.50
N SER A 295 3.32 -29.18 4.24
CA SER A 295 2.99 -29.08 5.66
C SER A 295 1.51 -28.83 5.90
N ARG A 296 0.82 -28.16 4.98
CA ARG A 296 -0.61 -27.91 5.04
C ARG A 296 -1.25 -28.16 3.67
N ILE A 297 -2.04 -29.22 3.59
CA ILE A 297 -2.81 -29.57 2.40
C ILE A 297 -4.29 -29.48 2.75
N LEU A 298 -5.07 -28.79 1.91
CA LEU A 298 -6.50 -28.63 2.14
C LEU A 298 -7.30 -28.72 0.82
N SER A 299 -8.58 -29.01 0.94
CA SER A 299 -9.55 -28.95 -0.13
C SER A 299 -10.65 -27.96 0.20
N VAL A 300 -11.15 -27.26 -0.82
CA VAL A 300 -12.25 -26.28 -0.69
C VAL A 300 -13.36 -26.63 -1.67
N HIS A 301 -14.58 -26.62 -1.18
CA HIS A 301 -15.79 -26.84 -1.97
C HIS A 301 -16.74 -25.65 -1.85
N ALA A 302 -17.45 -25.33 -2.93
CA ALA A 302 -18.55 -24.37 -2.94
C ALA A 302 -19.80 -25.05 -3.46
N ASN A 303 -20.88 -25.09 -2.65
CA ASN A 303 -22.14 -25.79 -2.96
C ASN A 303 -21.91 -27.24 -3.44
N GLY A 304 -20.99 -27.95 -2.81
CA GLY A 304 -20.61 -29.32 -3.16
C GLY A 304 -19.68 -29.46 -4.38
N LYS A 305 -19.38 -28.38 -5.12
CA LYS A 305 -18.41 -28.39 -6.23
C LYS A 305 -17.01 -28.07 -5.71
N THR A 306 -16.02 -28.88 -6.08
CA THR A 306 -14.63 -28.66 -5.70
C THR A 306 -14.08 -27.41 -6.39
N LEU A 307 -13.58 -26.46 -5.61
CA LEU A 307 -12.86 -25.27 -6.06
C LEU A 307 -11.35 -25.48 -6.00
N LEU A 308 -10.85 -26.00 -4.88
CA LEU A 308 -9.44 -26.35 -4.67
C LEU A 308 -9.36 -27.81 -4.23
N ASN A 309 -8.45 -28.55 -4.85
CA ASN A 309 -8.20 -29.94 -4.53
C ASN A 309 -6.73 -30.11 -4.14
N ARG A 310 -6.49 -30.64 -2.94
CA ARG A 310 -5.13 -30.84 -2.39
C ARG A 310 -4.26 -29.57 -2.50
N PHE A 311 -4.85 -28.44 -2.15
CA PHE A 311 -4.21 -27.13 -2.24
C PHE A 311 -3.17 -26.98 -1.12
N ASP A 312 -1.96 -26.59 -1.51
CA ASP A 312 -0.85 -26.27 -0.62
C ASP A 312 -0.56 -24.77 -0.71
N ILE A 313 -0.79 -24.07 0.41
CA ILE A 313 -0.65 -22.61 0.48
C ILE A 313 0.80 -22.17 0.20
N VAL A 314 1.80 -22.89 0.73
CA VAL A 314 3.21 -22.52 0.55
C VAL A 314 3.66 -22.76 -0.88
N ALA A 315 3.30 -23.90 -1.46
CA ALA A 315 3.64 -24.22 -2.84
C ALA A 315 2.98 -23.25 -3.84
N ASP A 316 1.75 -22.82 -3.57
CA ASP A 316 1.02 -21.87 -4.44
C ASP A 316 1.52 -20.43 -4.28
N ALA A 317 1.80 -20.01 -3.05
CA ALA A 317 2.35 -18.69 -2.76
C ALA A 317 3.84 -18.56 -3.13
N GLY A 318 4.58 -19.67 -3.15
CA GLY A 318 6.04 -19.72 -3.34
C GLY A 318 6.86 -19.50 -2.08
N ALA A 319 6.24 -19.08 -0.97
CA ALA A 319 6.87 -18.94 0.34
C ALA A 319 5.83 -18.88 1.46
N ASN A 320 6.27 -19.13 2.70
CA ASN A 320 5.46 -18.84 3.88
C ASN A 320 5.32 -17.33 4.10
N ARG A 321 4.37 -16.90 4.91
CA ARG A 321 4.06 -15.47 5.20
C ARG A 321 3.84 -14.63 3.95
N THR A 322 3.36 -15.25 2.89
CA THR A 322 3.06 -14.60 1.62
C THR A 322 1.57 -14.67 1.38
N ALA A 323 0.97 -13.52 1.10
CA ALA A 323 -0.44 -13.42 0.76
C ALA A 323 -0.71 -14.16 -0.54
N ASP A 324 -1.68 -15.04 -0.51
CA ASP A 324 -2.15 -15.81 -1.64
C ASP A 324 -3.66 -15.65 -1.79
N VAL A 325 -4.10 -15.26 -2.98
CA VAL A 325 -5.51 -15.03 -3.28
C VAL A 325 -5.93 -15.94 -4.42
N LYS A 326 -7.00 -16.69 -4.22
CA LYS A 326 -7.61 -17.54 -5.24
C LYS A 326 -8.93 -16.93 -5.69
N VAL A 327 -9.10 -16.74 -6.98
CA VAL A 327 -10.26 -16.09 -7.61
C VAL A 327 -11.11 -17.10 -8.35
N PHE A 328 -12.41 -17.12 -8.07
CA PHE A 328 -13.40 -17.98 -8.69
C PHE A 328 -14.55 -17.16 -9.24
N THR A 329 -14.93 -17.41 -10.48
CA THR A 329 -16.07 -16.78 -11.17
C THR A 329 -17.28 -17.69 -11.21
N ASP A 330 -18.42 -17.15 -11.65
CA ASP A 330 -19.68 -17.87 -11.81
C ASP A 330 -20.17 -18.57 -10.53
N ILE A 331 -19.86 -17.99 -9.38
CA ILE A 331 -20.38 -18.42 -8.09
C ILE A 331 -21.82 -17.92 -7.94
N SER A 332 -22.71 -18.79 -7.47
CA SER A 332 -24.12 -18.45 -7.19
C SER A 332 -24.55 -19.10 -5.88
N PRO A 333 -25.55 -18.51 -5.15
CA PRO A 333 -26.12 -19.19 -4.00
C PRO A 333 -26.81 -20.49 -4.41
N ALA A 334 -26.92 -21.42 -3.48
CA ALA A 334 -27.71 -22.63 -3.62
C ALA A 334 -29.21 -22.33 -3.55
N ALA A 335 -30.07 -23.34 -3.69
CA ALA A 335 -31.54 -23.17 -3.71
C ALA A 335 -32.11 -22.61 -2.40
N ASP A 336 -31.39 -22.72 -1.29
CA ASP A 336 -31.74 -22.17 0.02
C ASP A 336 -31.34 -20.69 0.19
N GLY A 337 -30.73 -20.08 -0.83
CA GLY A 337 -30.26 -18.69 -0.81
C GLY A 337 -28.91 -18.49 -0.09
N LEU A 338 -28.19 -19.58 0.18
CA LEU A 338 -26.89 -19.55 0.85
C LEU A 338 -25.76 -19.97 -0.10
N LEU A 339 -24.58 -19.39 0.07
CA LEU A 339 -23.35 -19.94 -0.47
C LEU A 339 -22.71 -20.82 0.61
N HIS A 340 -22.66 -22.13 0.36
CA HIS A 340 -22.00 -23.09 1.22
C HIS A 340 -20.54 -23.27 0.81
N LEU A 341 -19.61 -22.87 1.69
CA LEU A 341 -18.19 -23.10 1.50
C LEU A 341 -17.74 -24.14 2.54
N GLU A 342 -17.03 -25.16 2.11
CA GLU A 342 -16.48 -26.20 2.97
C GLU A 342 -14.96 -26.25 2.84
N PHE A 343 -14.27 -26.26 4.00
CA PHE A 343 -12.82 -26.30 4.10
C PHE A 343 -12.43 -27.55 4.89
N ALA A 344 -11.72 -28.44 4.26
CA ALA A 344 -11.27 -29.69 4.86
C ALA A 344 -9.75 -29.82 4.75
N GLY A 345 -9.10 -30.13 5.87
CA GLY A 345 -7.69 -30.52 5.87
C GLY A 345 -7.53 -31.93 5.35
N GLU A 346 -6.47 -32.16 4.59
CA GLU A 346 -6.14 -33.45 4.00
C GLU A 346 -4.97 -34.11 4.75
N ASP A 347 -4.84 -35.42 4.65
CA ASP A 347 -3.75 -36.21 5.25
C ASP A 347 -3.54 -35.94 6.75
N GLY A 348 -4.63 -35.69 7.50
CA GLY A 348 -4.58 -35.36 8.93
C GLY A 348 -4.12 -33.93 9.22
N LYS A 349 -3.98 -33.09 8.21
CA LYS A 349 -3.64 -31.66 8.35
C LYS A 349 -4.89 -30.83 8.63
N GLN A 350 -4.68 -29.55 8.98
CA GLN A 350 -5.76 -28.60 9.23
C GLN A 350 -5.90 -27.65 8.05
N ALA A 351 -7.12 -27.43 7.56
CA ALA A 351 -7.39 -26.33 6.63
C ALA A 351 -7.12 -24.99 7.32
N LEU A 352 -6.88 -23.95 6.53
CA LEU A 352 -6.70 -22.57 6.98
C LEU A 352 -7.37 -21.63 5.99
N LEU A 353 -8.00 -20.56 6.49
CA LEU A 353 -8.51 -19.45 5.71
C LEU A 353 -8.30 -18.16 6.48
N SER A 354 -7.84 -17.10 5.82
CA SER A 354 -7.62 -15.78 6.42
C SER A 354 -8.78 -14.80 6.15
N ALA A 355 -9.31 -14.77 4.92
CA ALA A 355 -10.44 -13.90 4.60
C ALA A 355 -11.24 -14.40 3.38
N ILE A 356 -12.49 -13.94 3.29
CA ILE A 356 -13.41 -14.18 2.18
C ILE A 356 -13.84 -12.83 1.63
N GLU A 357 -13.77 -12.65 0.30
CA GLU A 357 -14.41 -11.54 -0.39
C GLU A 357 -15.35 -12.09 -1.46
N ILE A 358 -16.59 -11.61 -1.47
CA ILE A 358 -17.61 -11.97 -2.45
C ILE A 358 -18.09 -10.69 -3.10
N LEU A 359 -17.92 -10.61 -4.40
CA LEU A 359 -18.27 -9.43 -5.20
C LEU A 359 -19.32 -9.81 -6.24
N PRO A 360 -20.23 -8.88 -6.61
CA PRO A 360 -21.08 -9.09 -7.79
C PRO A 360 -20.21 -9.41 -9.01
N GLY A 361 -20.50 -10.54 -9.66
CA GLY A 361 -19.66 -11.09 -10.74
C GLY A 361 -20.27 -10.91 -12.12
N PHE A 362 -19.46 -11.13 -13.13
CA PHE A 362 -19.85 -11.22 -14.52
C PHE A 362 -19.87 -12.69 -14.97
N LYS A 363 -20.72 -13.00 -15.94
CA LYS A 363 -20.79 -14.36 -16.45
C LYS A 363 -19.55 -14.69 -17.28
N GLY A 364 -18.84 -15.74 -16.88
CA GLY A 364 -17.73 -16.32 -17.64
C GLY A 364 -16.39 -15.58 -17.53
N HIS A 365 -16.33 -14.46 -16.81
CA HIS A 365 -15.07 -13.75 -16.62
C HIS A 365 -15.03 -12.98 -15.29
N MET A 366 -13.82 -12.71 -14.80
CA MET A 366 -13.61 -11.93 -13.59
C MET A 366 -13.72 -10.43 -13.85
N ARG A 367 -13.78 -9.66 -12.77
CA ARG A 367 -13.72 -8.20 -12.81
C ARG A 367 -12.33 -7.74 -13.26
N PRO A 368 -12.23 -6.57 -13.94
CA PRO A 368 -10.94 -5.95 -14.21
C PRO A 368 -10.13 -5.71 -12.95
N VAL A 369 -8.83 -6.02 -13.01
CA VAL A 369 -7.89 -5.66 -11.94
C VAL A 369 -7.11 -4.43 -12.38
N ARG A 370 -7.13 -3.38 -11.57
CA ARG A 370 -6.37 -2.14 -11.78
C ARG A 370 -5.61 -1.80 -10.51
N VAL A 371 -4.30 -1.66 -10.62
CA VAL A 371 -3.39 -1.44 -9.49
C VAL A 371 -2.48 -0.27 -9.79
N LEU A 372 -2.38 0.67 -8.85
CA LEU A 372 -1.37 1.72 -8.86
C LEU A 372 -0.41 1.54 -7.68
N PRO A 373 0.88 1.80 -7.86
CA PRO A 373 1.87 1.75 -6.78
C PRO A 373 1.72 2.97 -5.84
N ARG A 374 0.60 3.02 -5.13
CA ARG A 374 0.26 4.08 -4.16
C ARG A 374 -0.47 3.50 -2.95
N GLN A 375 -0.53 4.25 -1.85
CA GLN A 375 -1.17 3.77 -0.62
C GLN A 375 -2.69 3.91 -0.62
N MET A 376 -3.23 4.88 -1.36
CA MET A 376 -4.66 5.18 -1.40
C MET A 376 -5.22 4.84 -2.78
N PRO A 377 -6.50 4.49 -2.88
CA PRO A 377 -7.15 4.25 -4.17
C PRO A 377 -7.23 5.53 -4.99
N TYR A 378 -7.44 5.36 -6.28
CA TYR A 378 -7.60 6.46 -7.22
C TYR A 378 -8.79 6.22 -8.14
N TYR A 379 -9.54 7.28 -8.43
CA TYR A 379 -10.61 7.27 -9.41
C TYR A 379 -10.18 8.10 -10.60
N SER A 380 -9.89 7.44 -11.72
CA SER A 380 -9.32 8.06 -12.91
C SER A 380 -10.35 8.91 -13.68
N ASN A 381 -9.86 9.81 -14.53
CA ASN A 381 -10.69 10.71 -15.32
C ASN A 381 -11.62 9.97 -16.30
N ASP A 382 -11.26 8.75 -16.70
CA ASP A 382 -12.08 7.85 -17.52
C ASP A 382 -13.07 7.00 -16.71
N SER A 383 -13.30 7.39 -15.44
CA SER A 383 -14.27 6.77 -14.52
C SER A 383 -13.93 5.34 -14.11
N HIS A 384 -12.65 4.98 -14.05
CA HIS A 384 -12.20 3.71 -13.54
C HIS A 384 -11.64 3.81 -12.13
N TRP A 385 -11.96 2.80 -11.31
CA TRP A 385 -11.40 2.65 -9.98
C TRP A 385 -10.07 1.89 -10.06
N TRP A 386 -9.02 2.48 -9.47
CA TRP A 386 -7.71 1.88 -9.32
C TRP A 386 -7.46 1.58 -7.85
N SER A 387 -7.12 0.34 -7.57
CA SER A 387 -6.78 -0.12 -6.23
C SER A 387 -5.40 0.37 -5.81
N PRO A 388 -5.17 0.54 -4.50
CA PRO A 388 -3.82 0.71 -3.96
C PRO A 388 -2.91 -0.45 -4.36
N ASP A 389 -1.61 -0.22 -4.21
CA ASP A 389 -0.58 -1.21 -4.52
C ASP A 389 -0.80 -2.54 -3.77
N ASN A 390 -0.80 -3.63 -4.52
CA ASN A 390 -1.01 -4.97 -3.97
C ASN A 390 -0.37 -6.02 -4.88
N TYR A 391 -0.22 -7.25 -4.41
CA TYR A 391 0.31 -8.40 -5.15
C TYR A 391 1.80 -8.29 -5.54
N PHE A 392 2.53 -7.33 -5.02
CA PHE A 392 3.92 -7.05 -5.37
C PHE A 392 4.92 -7.75 -4.45
N GLU A 393 6.10 -8.02 -5.00
CA GLU A 393 7.27 -8.45 -4.26
C GLU A 393 8.50 -7.72 -4.80
N GLY A 394 9.32 -7.17 -3.89
CA GLY A 394 10.48 -6.36 -4.27
C GLY A 394 10.15 -4.95 -4.75
N GLY A 395 11.19 -4.25 -5.18
CA GLY A 395 11.12 -2.86 -5.59
C GLY A 395 10.70 -1.90 -4.47
N GLN A 396 10.66 -0.63 -4.82
CA GLN A 396 10.27 0.45 -3.91
C GLN A 396 9.19 1.30 -4.59
N MET A 397 8.36 1.96 -3.79
CA MET A 397 7.39 2.93 -4.27
C MET A 397 7.97 4.33 -4.18
N ALA A 398 7.82 5.11 -5.25
CA ALA A 398 8.13 6.54 -5.26
C ALA A 398 6.88 7.35 -5.61
N ALA A 399 6.83 8.59 -5.12
CA ALA A 399 5.80 9.56 -5.44
C ALA A 399 6.45 10.87 -5.91
N TYR A 400 5.84 11.52 -6.89
CA TYR A 400 6.38 12.70 -7.54
C TYR A 400 5.34 13.82 -7.56
N ALA A 401 5.77 15.03 -7.24
CA ALA A 401 4.90 16.21 -7.31
C ALA A 401 4.86 16.85 -8.71
N ALA A 402 5.84 16.52 -9.57
CA ALA A 402 5.89 17.09 -10.92
C ALA A 402 4.88 16.38 -11.85
N PRO A 403 3.99 17.12 -12.51
CA PRO A 403 3.05 16.54 -13.46
C PRO A 403 3.79 15.96 -14.68
N VAL A 404 3.16 15.01 -15.35
CA VAL A 404 3.61 14.46 -16.63
C VAL A 404 2.78 15.03 -17.77
N ASN A 405 3.37 15.13 -18.97
CA ASN A 405 2.70 15.60 -20.15
C ASN A 405 2.27 14.44 -21.05
N GLY A 406 1.30 14.70 -21.94
CA GLY A 406 0.86 13.72 -22.94
C GLY A 406 -0.18 12.72 -22.44
N THR A 407 -0.90 13.08 -21.38
CA THR A 407 -2.03 12.33 -20.83
C THR A 407 -3.12 13.30 -20.36
N ASP A 408 -4.37 12.87 -20.45
CA ASP A 408 -5.52 13.55 -19.85
C ASP A 408 -5.69 13.22 -18.37
N ASP A 409 -4.91 12.25 -17.85
CA ASP A 409 -4.94 11.78 -16.48
C ASP A 409 -3.52 11.72 -15.87
N PRO A 410 -2.91 12.88 -15.56
CA PRO A 410 -1.56 12.95 -15.03
C PRO A 410 -1.42 12.33 -13.63
N GLU A 411 -2.48 12.33 -12.83
CA GLU A 411 -2.46 11.79 -11.45
C GLU A 411 -2.26 10.26 -11.42
N LEU A 412 -2.64 9.53 -12.49
CA LEU A 412 -2.38 8.11 -12.64
C LEU A 412 -0.87 7.80 -12.59
N TYR A 413 -0.06 8.75 -13.00
CA TYR A 413 1.39 8.61 -13.11
C TYR A 413 2.17 9.30 -11.98
N GLU A 414 1.52 9.86 -10.96
CA GLU A 414 2.21 10.51 -9.82
C GLU A 414 3.06 9.56 -8.99
N THR A 415 2.79 8.27 -9.09
CA THR A 415 3.51 7.25 -8.35
C THR A 415 4.04 6.17 -9.28
N GLU A 416 5.11 5.50 -8.85
CA GLU A 416 5.65 4.35 -9.53
C GLU A 416 6.24 3.34 -8.54
N ARG A 417 6.29 2.07 -8.96
CA ARG A 417 7.16 1.07 -8.34
C ARG A 417 8.41 0.94 -9.19
N TRP A 418 9.56 1.01 -8.56
CA TRP A 418 10.86 0.98 -9.23
C TRP A 418 11.84 -0.01 -8.59
N GLY A 419 12.84 -0.44 -9.34
CA GLY A 419 13.85 -1.40 -8.93
C GLY A 419 13.69 -2.75 -9.65
N ASN A 420 14.02 -3.84 -8.97
CA ASN A 420 13.74 -5.22 -9.41
C ASN A 420 12.52 -5.73 -8.63
N PHE A 421 11.43 -6.06 -9.32
CA PHE A 421 10.18 -6.43 -8.65
C PHE A 421 9.30 -7.31 -9.53
N THR A 422 8.36 -8.00 -8.86
CA THR A 422 7.35 -8.84 -9.51
C THR A 422 5.97 -8.54 -8.95
N TYR A 423 4.95 -8.53 -9.80
CA TYR A 423 3.55 -8.58 -9.41
C TYR A 423 3.01 -9.99 -9.67
N ALA A 424 2.37 -10.58 -8.66
CA ALA A 424 1.70 -11.88 -8.75
C ALA A 424 0.18 -11.65 -8.71
N ILE A 425 -0.40 -11.18 -9.83
CA ILE A 425 -1.80 -10.78 -9.90
C ILE A 425 -2.69 -12.02 -9.99
N PRO A 426 -3.57 -12.26 -8.99
CA PRO A 426 -4.48 -13.40 -9.01
C PRO A 426 -5.57 -13.20 -10.05
N VAL A 427 -5.81 -14.22 -10.86
CA VAL A 427 -6.83 -14.20 -11.91
C VAL A 427 -7.52 -15.56 -12.00
N SER A 428 -8.78 -15.57 -12.45
CA SER A 428 -9.49 -16.80 -12.79
C SER A 428 -8.93 -17.43 -14.09
N PRO A 429 -9.20 -18.69 -14.38
CA PRO A 429 -8.86 -19.27 -15.68
C PRO A 429 -9.46 -18.44 -16.82
N GLY A 430 -8.66 -18.12 -17.85
CA GLY A 430 -9.09 -17.31 -18.99
C GLY A 430 -7.93 -16.65 -19.71
N LYS A 431 -8.25 -15.78 -20.66
CA LYS A 431 -7.29 -14.96 -21.40
C LYS A 431 -7.45 -13.51 -20.97
N TYR A 432 -6.32 -12.80 -20.92
CA TYR A 432 -6.26 -11.45 -20.40
C TYR A 432 -5.46 -10.52 -21.30
N THR A 433 -5.86 -9.26 -21.35
CA THR A 433 -5.02 -8.17 -21.83
C THR A 433 -4.42 -7.44 -20.64
N VAL A 434 -3.09 -7.43 -20.57
CA VAL A 434 -2.36 -6.62 -19.59
C VAL A 434 -1.95 -5.31 -20.24
N THR A 435 -2.30 -4.19 -19.60
CA THR A 435 -1.85 -2.85 -19.98
C THR A 435 -0.90 -2.33 -18.90
N LEU A 436 0.30 -1.94 -19.33
CA LEU A 436 1.34 -1.36 -18.49
C LEU A 436 1.46 0.13 -18.77
N TYR A 437 1.45 0.93 -17.71
CA TYR A 437 1.55 2.38 -17.76
C TYR A 437 2.90 2.81 -17.20
N PHE A 438 3.62 3.64 -17.95
CA PHE A 438 4.95 4.12 -17.58
C PHE A 438 5.03 5.64 -17.71
N ALA A 439 5.80 6.27 -16.83
CA ALA A 439 6.18 7.68 -16.98
C ALA A 439 7.70 7.82 -17.01
N ALA A 440 8.21 8.52 -18.02
CA ALA A 440 9.60 8.95 -18.05
C ALA A 440 9.72 10.27 -17.29
N ARG A 441 10.48 10.28 -16.21
CA ARG A 441 10.72 11.47 -15.41
C ARG A 441 11.88 12.28 -15.98
N HIS A 442 11.56 13.39 -16.63
CA HIS A 442 12.57 14.34 -17.10
C HIS A 442 13.17 15.11 -15.92
N GLY A 443 14.30 14.72 -15.44
CA GLY A 443 14.98 15.37 -14.28
C GLY A 443 16.02 14.53 -13.61
N GLU A 444 16.03 13.24 -13.82
CA GLU A 444 17.13 12.38 -13.44
C GLU A 444 18.25 12.48 -14.50
N TRP A 445 19.20 13.36 -14.25
CA TRP A 445 20.31 13.61 -15.14
C TRP A 445 21.55 12.93 -14.55
N ASP A 446 22.20 12.08 -15.31
CA ASP A 446 23.53 11.59 -14.96
C ASP A 446 24.55 12.73 -15.21
N GLN A 447 25.05 13.30 -14.12
CA GLN A 447 26.07 14.35 -14.18
C GLN A 447 27.48 13.79 -14.49
N SER A 448 27.65 12.46 -14.52
CA SER A 448 28.96 11.82 -14.58
C SER A 448 29.42 11.43 -15.99
N SER A 449 28.57 11.51 -17.01
CA SER A 449 28.82 10.79 -18.27
C SER A 449 29.08 11.64 -19.52
N SER A 450 29.09 12.97 -19.45
CA SER A 450 29.45 13.80 -20.61
C SER A 450 30.74 14.59 -20.38
N PRO A 451 31.78 14.44 -21.23
CA PRO A 451 32.97 15.29 -21.19
C PRO A 451 32.68 16.77 -21.44
N ASP A 452 31.56 17.10 -22.08
CA ASP A 452 31.16 18.45 -22.47
C ASP A 452 30.14 19.09 -21.50
N GLY A 453 29.81 18.43 -20.38
CA GLY A 453 28.88 18.96 -19.37
C GLY A 453 27.41 18.95 -19.79
N ASP A 454 27.05 18.33 -20.91
CA ASP A 454 25.68 18.14 -21.32
C ASP A 454 24.98 17.12 -20.42
N LYS A 455 23.81 17.50 -19.92
CA LYS A 455 22.96 16.61 -19.10
C LYS A 455 22.38 15.52 -19.98
N VAL A 456 22.81 14.28 -19.76
CA VAL A 456 22.25 13.11 -20.45
C VAL A 456 21.16 12.50 -19.55
N PRO A 457 19.94 12.23 -20.08
CA PRO A 457 18.91 11.52 -19.32
C PRO A 457 19.43 10.16 -18.87
N VAL A 458 19.22 9.81 -17.60
CA VAL A 458 19.52 8.46 -17.11
C VAL A 458 18.69 7.46 -17.92
N ALA A 459 19.32 6.55 -18.61
CA ALA A 459 18.63 5.54 -19.39
C ALA A 459 18.12 4.44 -18.45
N HIS A 460 16.79 4.33 -18.33
CA HIS A 460 16.15 3.19 -17.70
C HIS A 460 15.81 2.17 -18.77
N ILE A 461 16.61 1.11 -18.84
CA ILE A 461 16.45 -0.01 -19.77
C ILE A 461 16.13 -1.26 -18.95
N PHE A 462 15.03 -1.93 -19.26
CA PHE A 462 14.61 -3.10 -18.52
C PHE A 462 13.81 -4.08 -19.37
N ASN A 463 13.68 -5.28 -18.87
CA ASN A 463 12.83 -6.33 -19.44
C ASN A 463 11.55 -6.47 -18.62
N VAL A 464 10.46 -6.84 -19.27
CA VAL A 464 9.23 -7.26 -18.61
C VAL A 464 8.85 -8.64 -19.10
N PHE A 465 8.57 -9.53 -18.16
CA PHE A 465 8.16 -10.91 -18.44
C PHE A 465 6.76 -11.15 -17.89
N SER A 466 5.99 -12.04 -18.55
CA SER A 466 4.77 -12.61 -18.00
C SER A 466 4.90 -14.11 -17.94
N ASN A 467 4.80 -14.70 -16.75
CA ASN A 467 4.95 -16.16 -16.56
C ASN A 467 6.20 -16.72 -17.25
N GLY A 468 7.32 -16.00 -17.22
CA GLY A 468 8.58 -16.35 -17.87
C GLY A 468 8.68 -16.00 -19.37
N SER A 469 7.58 -15.64 -20.03
CA SER A 469 7.57 -15.20 -21.43
C SER A 469 7.86 -13.71 -21.53
N THR A 470 8.73 -13.29 -22.45
CA THR A 470 9.13 -11.89 -22.62
C THR A 470 7.97 -11.06 -23.20
N LEU A 471 7.57 -10.01 -22.51
CA LEU A 471 6.63 -9.00 -23.00
C LEU A 471 7.36 -7.79 -23.58
N LEU A 472 8.37 -7.27 -22.86
CA LEU A 472 9.21 -6.16 -23.31
C LEU A 472 10.67 -6.59 -23.16
N ASN A 473 11.45 -6.40 -24.22
CA ASN A 473 12.87 -6.74 -24.24
C ASN A 473 13.71 -5.48 -24.44
N ASN A 474 14.66 -5.23 -23.55
CA ASN A 474 15.51 -4.03 -23.55
C ASN A 474 14.71 -2.75 -23.77
N PHE A 475 13.59 -2.64 -23.07
CA PHE A 475 12.69 -1.50 -23.18
C PHE A 475 13.35 -0.25 -22.61
N ASN A 476 13.69 0.70 -23.48
CA ASN A 476 14.29 1.97 -23.11
C ASN A 476 13.19 3.03 -22.92
N LEU A 477 12.78 3.27 -21.69
CA LEU A 477 11.67 4.15 -21.35
C LEU A 477 11.92 5.60 -21.83
N ALA A 478 13.12 6.13 -21.63
CA ALA A 478 13.47 7.50 -22.06
C ALA A 478 13.40 7.65 -23.58
N PHE A 479 13.77 6.62 -24.34
CA PHE A 479 13.67 6.62 -25.78
C PHE A 479 12.22 6.55 -26.27
N GLU A 480 11.40 5.75 -25.65
CA GLU A 480 9.99 5.56 -25.99
C GLU A 480 9.14 6.80 -25.66
N ALA A 481 9.48 7.49 -24.57
CA ALA A 481 8.77 8.66 -24.06
C ALA A 481 9.25 10.01 -24.65
N ARG A 482 10.04 9.99 -25.73
CA ARG A 482 10.66 11.21 -26.31
C ARG A 482 9.68 12.32 -26.73
N ARG A 483 8.43 11.98 -26.99
CA ARG A 483 7.39 12.93 -27.46
C ARG A 483 6.36 13.25 -26.39
N THR A 484 6.18 12.33 -25.46
CA THR A 484 5.23 12.40 -24.36
C THR A 484 5.93 11.81 -23.14
N ASP A 485 5.68 12.35 -21.97
CA ASP A 485 6.30 11.81 -20.75
C ASP A 485 5.77 10.41 -20.40
N VAL A 486 4.66 9.97 -21.03
CA VAL A 486 3.98 8.72 -20.73
C VAL A 486 4.07 7.72 -21.87
N VAL A 487 4.15 6.44 -21.51
CA VAL A 487 4.16 5.31 -22.44
C VAL A 487 3.19 4.24 -21.95
N ILE A 488 2.35 3.74 -22.86
CA ILE A 488 1.42 2.64 -22.58
C ILE A 488 1.80 1.45 -23.45
N ARG A 489 1.84 0.26 -22.84
CA ARG A 489 2.08 -1.01 -23.55
C ARG A 489 0.99 -2.01 -23.23
N LYS A 490 0.40 -2.61 -24.27
CA LYS A 490 -0.65 -3.61 -24.17
C LYS A 490 -0.14 -4.97 -24.64
N ALA A 491 -0.39 -6.00 -23.84
CA ALA A 491 -0.06 -7.39 -24.14
C ALA A 491 -1.34 -8.24 -24.05
N PRO A 492 -1.99 -8.56 -25.18
CA PRO A 492 -3.19 -9.39 -25.19
C PRO A 492 -2.86 -10.88 -25.14
N GLY A 493 -3.86 -11.70 -24.81
CA GLY A 493 -3.81 -13.16 -24.88
C GLY A 493 -2.99 -13.83 -23.79
N LEU A 494 -2.71 -13.15 -22.68
CA LEU A 494 -1.97 -13.73 -21.56
C LEU A 494 -2.86 -14.69 -20.77
N GLU A 495 -2.31 -15.84 -20.40
CA GLU A 495 -2.99 -16.85 -19.59
C GLU A 495 -2.32 -16.95 -18.21
N PRO A 496 -3.08 -17.26 -17.14
CA PRO A 496 -2.49 -17.49 -15.82
C PRO A 496 -1.58 -18.70 -15.80
N ASN A 497 -0.63 -18.71 -14.88
CA ASN A 497 0.15 -19.90 -14.57
C ASN A 497 -0.69 -20.97 -13.85
N ALA A 498 -0.06 -22.11 -13.50
CA ALA A 498 -0.74 -23.20 -12.79
C ALA A 498 -1.29 -22.78 -11.41
N GLN A 499 -0.76 -21.71 -10.81
CA GLN A 499 -1.20 -21.14 -9.55
C GLN A 499 -2.34 -20.10 -9.72
N GLY A 500 -2.88 -19.91 -10.94
CA GLY A 500 -3.93 -18.93 -11.21
C GLY A 500 -3.44 -17.49 -11.10
N LYS A 501 -2.21 -17.20 -11.51
CA LYS A 501 -1.60 -15.87 -11.39
C LYS A 501 -0.97 -15.43 -12.71
N LEU A 502 -1.02 -14.15 -12.98
CA LEU A 502 -0.15 -13.48 -13.95
C LEU A 502 1.07 -12.94 -13.17
N LEU A 503 2.23 -13.57 -13.37
CA LEU A 503 3.50 -13.13 -12.78
C LEU A 503 4.16 -12.13 -13.73
N LEU A 504 4.09 -10.85 -13.41
CA LEU A 504 4.71 -9.78 -14.19
C LEU A 504 6.03 -9.40 -13.53
N SER A 505 7.16 -9.82 -14.10
CA SER A 505 8.50 -9.56 -13.56
C SER A 505 9.17 -8.42 -14.31
N PHE A 506 9.61 -7.41 -13.58
CA PHE A 506 10.29 -6.21 -14.07
C PHE A 506 11.76 -6.29 -13.68
N VAL A 507 12.62 -6.53 -14.65
CA VAL A 507 14.03 -6.84 -14.43
C VAL A 507 14.91 -5.77 -15.05
N PRO A 508 15.67 -5.00 -14.26
CA PRO A 508 16.58 -3.98 -14.77
C PRO A 508 17.67 -4.56 -15.67
N VAL A 509 18.01 -3.82 -16.74
CA VAL A 509 19.20 -4.05 -17.58
C VAL A 509 20.20 -2.91 -17.38
N GLN A 510 19.70 -1.67 -17.38
CA GLN A 510 20.48 -0.47 -17.05
C GLN A 510 19.59 0.48 -16.24
N GLY A 511 20.12 1.03 -15.17
CA GLY A 511 19.32 1.84 -14.24
C GLY A 511 18.35 0.95 -13.45
N TYR A 512 17.07 1.27 -13.47
CA TYR A 512 16.04 0.48 -12.79
C TYR A 512 14.84 0.23 -13.71
N ALA A 513 14.08 -0.83 -13.42
CA ALA A 513 12.77 -1.04 -14.02
C ALA A 513 11.73 -0.22 -13.26
N THR A 514 10.67 0.20 -13.94
CA THR A 514 9.59 0.98 -13.32
C THR A 514 8.23 0.61 -13.89
N VAL A 515 7.15 0.92 -13.16
CA VAL A 515 5.77 0.91 -13.64
C VAL A 515 4.92 1.88 -12.82
N SER A 516 4.10 2.69 -13.49
CA SER A 516 3.17 3.63 -12.84
C SER A 516 1.78 3.03 -12.63
N GLY A 517 1.38 2.06 -13.43
CA GLY A 517 0.10 1.37 -13.27
C GLY A 517 0.03 0.08 -14.06
N ILE A 518 -0.80 -0.84 -13.58
CA ILE A 518 -1.07 -2.14 -14.22
C ILE A 518 -2.57 -2.34 -14.30
N GLU A 519 -3.07 -2.59 -15.51
CA GLU A 519 -4.45 -2.97 -15.74
C GLU A 519 -4.50 -4.37 -16.35
N VAL A 520 -5.38 -5.22 -15.83
CA VAL A 520 -5.65 -6.58 -16.34
C VAL A 520 -7.12 -6.68 -16.69
N LEU A 521 -7.40 -6.83 -17.96
CA LEU A 521 -8.76 -6.95 -18.50
C LEU A 521 -8.99 -8.38 -19.00
N PRO A 522 -10.08 -9.06 -18.62
CA PRO A 522 -10.48 -10.32 -19.24
C PRO A 522 -10.83 -10.11 -20.72
N GLN A 523 -10.57 -11.16 -21.55
CA GLN A 523 -10.89 -11.16 -22.97
C GLN A 523 -12.14 -11.98 -23.27
#